data_6bea58e1de6be65ce41bceec453628bf
#
_entry.id   6bea58e1de6be65ce41bceec453628bf
#
_cell.length_a   1.000
_cell.length_b   1.000
_cell.length_c   1.000
_cell.angle_alpha   90.00
_cell.angle_beta   90.00
_cell.angle_gamma   90.00
#
_symmetry.space_group_name_H-M   'P 1'
#
loop_
_entity.id
_entity.type
_entity.pdbx_description
1 polymer ?
#
loop_
_entity_poly.entity_id
_entity_poly.type
_entity_poly.pdbx_seq_one_letter_code
_entity_poly.pdbx_strand_id
1 'polypeptide(L)'
;MEEDYIKITPEMWRHCVSPGANSLDFLILLIEKSYTNYLNKQKNNLQFVTKSIVNPPFVVAVTGSVASGKSTLSKKLKLALQEKYGNDNVDLVSMDGFIMSNAELDDKGLMSQKGFPSSFKWDAIVNFLTEIKRRRPKVPYRLYSQTISDLVPDKIAYVKQPDILLVEGINLLQTYGKQKVLTDFIDFSIYLDADESLLESWFMDRFHQLLVVNANSPDNFFYRWVKMPTT
;
A
#
# COMPACT_ATOMS: atom_id res chain seq x y z
N MET A 1 -22.09 13.99 -1.44
CA MET A 1 -21.90 12.64 -0.91
C MET A 1 -21.00 12.81 0.30
N GLU A 2 -21.57 12.74 1.50
CA GLU A 2 -20.77 12.61 2.71
C GLU A 2 -20.11 11.24 2.62
N GLU A 3 -18.80 11.23 2.47
CA GLU A 3 -18.03 10.01 2.56
C GLU A 3 -18.12 9.53 4.01
N ASP A 4 -18.63 8.32 4.21
CA ASP A 4 -18.75 7.66 5.51
C ASP A 4 -17.34 7.32 6.05
N TYR A 5 -16.61 8.34 6.51
CA TYR A 5 -15.38 8.15 7.24
C TYR A 5 -15.70 7.88 8.71
N ILE A 6 -15.41 6.69 9.16
CA ILE A 6 -15.35 6.43 10.60
C ILE A 6 -14.00 6.92 11.10
N LYS A 7 -13.96 8.14 11.65
CA LYS A 7 -12.79 8.61 12.38
C LYS A 7 -12.77 7.92 13.75
N ILE A 8 -11.84 6.97 13.91
CA ILE A 8 -11.65 6.29 15.19
C ILE A 8 -10.80 7.20 16.06
N THR A 9 -11.43 7.87 17.01
CA THR A 9 -10.73 8.67 18.02
C THR A 9 -10.12 7.77 19.10
N PRO A 10 -9.08 8.22 19.83
CA PRO A 10 -8.53 7.47 20.97
C PRO A 10 -9.58 7.12 22.03
N GLU A 11 -10.67 7.87 22.10
CA GLU A 11 -11.77 7.68 23.03
C GLU A 11 -12.74 6.59 22.54
N MET A 12 -13.13 6.62 21.27
CA MET A 12 -13.88 5.53 20.64
C MET A 12 -13.08 4.23 20.69
N TRP A 13 -11.78 4.33 20.49
CA TRP A 13 -10.87 3.19 20.58
C TRP A 13 -10.96 2.50 21.95
N ARG A 14 -10.89 3.28 23.06
CA ARG A 14 -10.99 2.75 24.41
C ARG A 14 -12.35 2.11 24.74
N HIS A 15 -13.43 2.50 24.05
CA HIS A 15 -14.76 1.95 24.27
C HIS A 15 -15.11 0.78 23.34
N CYS A 16 -14.52 0.71 22.16
CA CYS A 16 -14.85 -0.32 21.15
C CYS A 16 -13.98 -1.57 21.27
N VAL A 17 -12.89 -1.52 22.03
CA VAL A 17 -11.92 -2.60 22.14
C VAL A 17 -11.96 -3.21 23.53
N SER A 18 -12.05 -4.53 23.61
CA SER A 18 -11.98 -5.25 24.89
C SER A 18 -10.70 -4.90 25.66
N PRO A 19 -10.74 -4.83 27.00
CA PRO A 19 -9.53 -4.61 27.79
C PRO A 19 -8.43 -5.60 27.38
N GLY A 20 -7.28 -5.10 26.91
CA GLY A 20 -6.16 -5.91 26.43
C GLY A 20 -6.06 -6.13 24.93
N ALA A 21 -7.09 -5.79 24.15
CA ALA A 21 -6.98 -5.80 22.69
C ALA A 21 -6.15 -4.60 22.21
N ASN A 22 -5.27 -4.85 21.24
CA ASN A 22 -4.46 -3.80 20.64
C ASN A 22 -5.10 -3.22 19.38
N SER A 23 -4.55 -2.13 18.88
CA SER A 23 -5.05 -1.46 17.65
C SER A 23 -5.11 -2.36 16.43
N LEU A 24 -4.19 -3.31 16.35
CA LEU A 24 -4.10 -4.23 15.24
C LEU A 24 -5.29 -5.20 15.23
N ASP A 25 -5.66 -5.75 16.39
CA ASP A 25 -6.78 -6.70 16.51
C ASP A 25 -8.10 -6.08 16.05
N PHE A 26 -8.30 -4.81 16.39
CA PHE A 26 -9.50 -4.10 15.95
C PHE A 26 -9.51 -3.86 14.42
N LEU A 27 -8.38 -3.46 13.83
CA LEU A 27 -8.27 -3.31 12.38
C LEU A 27 -8.50 -4.64 11.66
N ILE A 28 -7.97 -5.73 12.19
CA ILE A 28 -8.20 -7.09 11.66
C ILE A 28 -9.71 -7.39 11.69
N LEU A 29 -10.37 -7.15 12.83
CA LEU A 29 -11.81 -7.38 12.96
C LEU A 29 -12.64 -6.56 11.95
N LEU A 30 -12.27 -5.29 11.71
CA LEU A 30 -12.93 -4.46 10.70
C LEU A 30 -12.73 -4.99 9.28
N ILE A 31 -11.51 -5.40 8.94
CA ILE A 31 -11.20 -6.02 7.64
C ILE A 31 -12.02 -7.30 7.47
N GLU A 32 -12.07 -8.16 8.48
CA GLU A 32 -12.81 -9.41 8.46
C GLU A 32 -14.31 -9.20 8.26
N LYS A 33 -14.88 -8.25 9.01
CA LYS A 33 -16.30 -7.90 8.86
C LYS A 33 -16.60 -7.38 7.45
N SER A 34 -15.73 -6.51 6.93
CA SER A 34 -15.87 -5.96 5.57
C SER A 34 -15.71 -7.04 4.51
N TYR A 35 -14.75 -7.95 4.68
CA TYR A 35 -14.54 -9.08 3.79
C TYR A 35 -15.74 -10.04 3.80
N THR A 36 -16.29 -10.36 4.98
CA THR A 36 -17.50 -11.18 5.10
C THR A 36 -18.69 -10.54 4.38
N ASN A 37 -18.90 -9.24 4.56
CA ASN A 37 -19.93 -8.49 3.85
C ASN A 37 -19.72 -8.51 2.33
N TYR A 38 -18.46 -8.35 1.89
CA TYR A 38 -18.07 -8.46 0.47
C TYR A 38 -18.45 -9.83 -0.10
N LEU A 39 -18.08 -10.92 0.58
CA LEU A 39 -18.41 -12.28 0.14
C LEU A 39 -19.95 -12.53 0.07
N ASN A 40 -20.69 -12.05 1.06
CA ASN A 40 -22.16 -12.15 1.07
C ASN A 40 -22.79 -11.38 -0.10
N LYS A 41 -22.28 -10.17 -0.39
CA LYS A 41 -22.74 -9.38 -1.55
C LYS A 41 -22.43 -10.10 -2.87
N GLN A 42 -21.24 -10.68 -3.02
CA GLN A 42 -20.89 -11.46 -4.21
C GLN A 42 -21.79 -12.69 -4.37
N LYS A 43 -22.02 -13.42 -3.28
CA LYS A 43 -22.90 -14.59 -3.28
C LYS A 43 -24.34 -14.24 -3.70
N ASN A 44 -24.89 -13.15 -3.18
CA ASN A 44 -26.22 -12.69 -3.55
C ASN A 44 -26.31 -12.29 -5.04
N ASN A 45 -25.27 -11.61 -5.56
CA ASN A 45 -25.20 -11.26 -6.98
C ASN A 45 -25.12 -12.50 -7.88
N LEU A 46 -24.51 -13.60 -7.41
CA LEU A 46 -24.34 -14.84 -8.16
C LEU A 46 -25.61 -15.70 -8.24
N GLN A 47 -26.61 -15.48 -7.39
CA GLN A 47 -27.89 -16.19 -7.46
C GLN A 47 -28.63 -15.99 -8.79
N PHE A 48 -28.27 -14.92 -9.52
CA PHE A 48 -28.86 -14.59 -10.83
C PHE A 48 -28.00 -15.07 -12.02
N VAL A 49 -26.86 -15.73 -11.77
CA VAL A 49 -25.92 -16.14 -12.81
C VAL A 49 -25.67 -17.64 -12.72
N THR A 50 -25.93 -18.35 -13.80
CA THR A 50 -25.82 -19.83 -13.88
C THR A 50 -24.37 -20.37 -13.96
N LYS A 51 -23.36 -19.51 -13.97
CA LYS A 51 -21.94 -19.90 -14.00
C LYS A 51 -21.28 -19.76 -12.63
N SER A 52 -20.48 -20.75 -12.25
CA SER A 52 -19.57 -20.64 -11.10
C SER A 52 -18.57 -19.52 -11.36
N ILE A 53 -18.79 -18.37 -10.76
CA ILE A 53 -17.90 -17.21 -10.85
C ILE A 53 -17.03 -17.22 -9.59
N VAL A 54 -15.73 -17.23 -9.79
CA VAL A 54 -14.78 -17.04 -8.69
C VAL A 54 -14.78 -15.57 -8.31
N ASN A 55 -14.96 -15.26 -7.02
CA ASN A 55 -14.99 -13.88 -6.54
C ASN A 55 -13.67 -13.15 -6.85
N PRO A 56 -13.70 -11.89 -7.31
CA PRO A 56 -12.50 -11.07 -7.39
C PRO A 56 -11.81 -10.97 -6.01
N PRO A 57 -10.48 -10.76 -5.94
CA PRO A 57 -9.81 -10.52 -4.68
C PRO A 57 -10.38 -9.30 -3.96
N PHE A 58 -10.49 -9.41 -2.63
CA PHE A 58 -10.81 -8.28 -1.76
C PHE A 58 -9.55 -7.42 -1.57
N VAL A 59 -9.59 -6.17 -2.02
CA VAL A 59 -8.42 -5.27 -2.00
C VAL A 59 -8.52 -4.31 -0.83
N VAL A 60 -7.53 -4.37 0.06
CA VAL A 60 -7.39 -3.49 1.21
C VAL A 60 -6.26 -2.51 0.96
N ALA A 61 -6.55 -1.22 0.90
CA ALA A 61 -5.55 -0.17 0.79
C ALA A 61 -5.06 0.29 2.16
N VAL A 62 -3.74 0.41 2.33
CA VAL A 62 -3.11 1.04 3.50
C VAL A 62 -2.36 2.27 3.01
N THR A 63 -2.85 3.44 3.33
CA THR A 63 -2.30 4.72 2.86
C THR A 63 -2.07 5.70 4.01
N GLY A 64 -1.51 6.86 3.73
CA GLY A 64 -1.15 7.90 4.70
C GLY A 64 0.16 8.57 4.32
N SER A 65 0.62 9.53 5.11
CA SER A 65 1.83 10.32 4.85
C SER A 65 3.11 9.47 4.83
N VAL A 66 4.17 10.03 4.27
CA VAL A 66 5.52 9.45 4.37
C VAL A 66 5.89 9.29 5.85
N ALA A 67 6.62 8.23 6.17
CA ALA A 67 7.05 7.88 7.54
C ALA A 67 5.93 7.50 8.54
N SER A 68 4.64 7.53 8.16
CA SER A 68 3.51 7.21 9.06
C SER A 68 3.42 5.72 9.49
N GLY A 69 4.34 4.86 9.07
CA GLY A 69 4.35 3.44 9.47
C GLY A 69 3.51 2.49 8.61
N LYS A 70 3.03 2.92 7.44
CA LYS A 70 2.23 2.09 6.50
C LYS A 70 2.80 0.70 6.28
N SER A 71 4.06 0.61 5.88
CA SER A 71 4.70 -0.67 5.55
C SER A 71 4.84 -1.58 6.77
N THR A 72 5.02 -1.02 7.97
CA THR A 72 5.05 -1.79 9.22
C THR A 72 3.67 -2.34 9.54
N LEU A 73 2.62 -1.51 9.46
CA LEU A 73 1.24 -1.94 9.67
C LEU A 73 0.83 -2.99 8.65
N SER A 74 1.08 -2.75 7.37
CA SER A 74 0.71 -3.67 6.28
C SER A 74 1.34 -5.05 6.44
N LYS A 75 2.60 -5.12 6.87
CA LYS A 75 3.28 -6.40 7.17
C LYS A 75 2.63 -7.12 8.35
N LYS A 76 2.29 -6.41 9.43
CA LYS A 76 1.59 -6.99 10.59
C LYS A 76 0.20 -7.49 10.19
N LEU A 77 -0.56 -6.71 9.42
CA LEU A 77 -1.87 -7.11 8.91
C LEU A 77 -1.76 -8.35 8.01
N LYS A 78 -0.77 -8.38 7.10
CA LYS A 78 -0.53 -9.56 6.26
C LYS A 78 -0.34 -10.81 7.10
N LEU A 79 0.56 -10.79 8.08
CA LEU A 79 0.85 -11.95 8.93
C LEU A 79 -0.40 -12.41 9.70
N ALA A 80 -1.12 -11.51 10.32
CA ALA A 80 -2.31 -11.85 11.08
C ALA A 80 -3.44 -12.40 10.19
N LEU A 81 -3.64 -11.82 9.01
CA LEU A 81 -4.63 -12.34 8.05
C LEU A 81 -4.18 -13.68 7.45
N GLN A 82 -2.88 -13.90 7.23
CA GLN A 82 -2.35 -15.18 6.75
C GLN A 82 -2.52 -16.30 7.77
N GLU A 83 -2.38 -16.00 9.06
CA GLU A 83 -2.66 -16.97 10.14
C GLU A 83 -4.10 -17.48 10.09
N LYS A 84 -5.05 -16.62 9.74
CA LYS A 84 -6.48 -16.95 9.70
C LYS A 84 -6.95 -17.52 8.36
N TYR A 85 -6.49 -16.96 7.25
CA TYR A 85 -6.99 -17.29 5.91
C TYR A 85 -6.03 -18.17 5.10
N GLY A 86 -4.82 -18.41 5.59
CA GLY A 86 -3.77 -19.17 4.91
C GLY A 86 -2.79 -18.28 4.13
N ASN A 87 -1.55 -18.74 4.03
CA ASN A 87 -0.44 -17.98 3.43
C ASN A 87 -0.66 -17.62 1.96
N ASP A 88 -1.26 -18.54 1.19
CA ASP A 88 -1.48 -18.35 -0.25
C ASP A 88 -2.68 -17.46 -0.55
N ASN A 89 -3.56 -17.25 0.43
CA ASN A 89 -4.80 -16.50 0.28
C ASN A 89 -4.66 -15.01 0.63
N VAL A 90 -3.52 -14.59 1.18
CA VAL A 90 -3.27 -13.18 1.54
C VAL A 90 -1.92 -12.73 1.01
N ASP A 91 -1.91 -11.67 0.22
CA ASP A 91 -0.67 -11.08 -0.28
C ASP A 91 -0.59 -9.57 0.00
N LEU A 92 0.60 -9.00 -0.15
CA LEU A 92 0.90 -7.58 0.08
C LEU A 92 1.79 -7.06 -1.04
N VAL A 93 1.37 -5.95 -1.65
CA VAL A 93 2.13 -5.24 -2.68
C VAL A 93 2.34 -3.79 -2.28
N SER A 94 3.58 -3.32 -2.38
CA SER A 94 3.89 -1.90 -2.27
C SER A 94 3.75 -1.22 -3.62
N MET A 95 3.03 -0.11 -3.66
CA MET A 95 2.87 0.73 -4.86
C MET A 95 4.17 1.45 -5.26
N ASP A 96 5.17 1.51 -4.39
CA ASP A 96 6.49 2.04 -4.73
C ASP A 96 7.14 1.28 -5.91
N GLY A 97 6.77 0.02 -6.12
CA GLY A 97 7.17 -0.76 -7.30
C GLY A 97 6.68 -0.21 -8.65
N PHE A 98 5.76 0.76 -8.62
CA PHE A 98 5.23 1.44 -9.80
C PHE A 98 5.76 2.87 -9.98
N ILE A 99 6.67 3.33 -9.13
CA ILE A 99 7.44 4.56 -9.36
C ILE A 99 8.35 4.33 -10.58
N MET A 100 8.55 5.34 -11.39
CA MET A 100 9.56 5.33 -12.44
C MET A 100 10.94 5.07 -11.82
N SER A 101 11.83 4.37 -12.52
CA SER A 101 13.22 4.21 -12.07
C SER A 101 13.95 5.54 -12.01
N ASN A 102 15.04 5.61 -11.26
CA ASN A 102 15.86 6.83 -11.20
C ASN A 102 16.31 7.28 -12.59
N ALA A 103 16.71 6.35 -13.46
CA ALA A 103 17.08 6.64 -14.83
C ALA A 103 15.90 7.25 -15.64
N GLU A 104 14.69 6.71 -15.50
CA GLU A 104 13.52 7.25 -16.19
C GLU A 104 13.10 8.62 -15.64
N LEU A 105 13.27 8.86 -14.33
CA LEU A 105 12.99 10.16 -13.71
C LEU A 105 13.99 11.22 -14.13
N ASP A 106 15.27 10.84 -14.24
CA ASP A 106 16.34 11.73 -14.67
C ASP A 106 16.17 12.14 -16.13
N ASP A 107 15.93 11.18 -17.02
CA ASP A 107 15.66 11.40 -18.44
C ASP A 107 14.46 12.35 -18.67
N LYS A 108 13.46 12.30 -17.79
CA LYS A 108 12.26 13.17 -17.85
C LYS A 108 12.40 14.48 -17.06
N GLY A 109 13.51 14.72 -16.36
CA GLY A 109 13.67 15.87 -15.47
C GLY A 109 12.73 15.85 -14.26
N LEU A 110 12.24 14.66 -13.85
CA LEU A 110 11.27 14.48 -12.77
C LEU A 110 11.87 13.97 -11.46
N MET A 111 13.19 13.98 -11.31
CA MET A 111 13.86 13.46 -10.12
C MET A 111 13.43 14.18 -8.82
N SER A 112 13.15 15.49 -8.89
CA SER A 112 12.61 16.27 -7.76
C SER A 112 11.17 15.93 -7.40
N GLN A 113 10.45 15.25 -8.30
CA GLN A 113 9.06 14.84 -8.14
C GLN A 113 8.93 13.37 -7.70
N LYS A 114 10.03 12.71 -7.36
CA LYS A 114 10.02 11.33 -6.94
C LYS A 114 9.17 11.10 -5.69
N GLY A 115 8.26 10.14 -5.76
CA GLY A 115 7.24 9.88 -4.73
C GLY A 115 5.97 10.72 -4.88
N PHE A 116 5.99 11.81 -5.66
CA PHE A 116 4.78 12.56 -6.00
C PHE A 116 4.02 11.89 -7.14
N PRO A 117 2.73 12.20 -7.34
CA PRO A 117 1.89 11.56 -8.34
C PRO A 117 2.48 11.51 -9.75
N SER A 118 3.21 12.57 -10.17
CA SER A 118 3.87 12.65 -11.48
C SER A 118 4.95 11.61 -11.73
N SER A 119 5.50 11.00 -10.67
CA SER A 119 6.54 9.98 -10.76
C SER A 119 6.02 8.55 -10.90
N PHE A 120 4.70 8.34 -10.81
CA PHE A 120 4.11 7.01 -10.88
C PHE A 120 3.66 6.63 -12.29
N LYS A 121 3.79 5.35 -12.62
CA LYS A 121 3.27 4.72 -13.85
C LYS A 121 1.81 4.33 -13.64
N TRP A 122 0.89 5.29 -13.67
CA TRP A 122 -0.53 5.10 -13.36
C TRP A 122 -1.21 4.02 -14.19
N ASP A 123 -0.94 3.98 -15.50
CA ASP A 123 -1.49 2.95 -16.38
C ASP A 123 -1.04 1.55 -15.97
N ALA A 124 0.21 1.41 -15.50
CA ALA A 124 0.71 0.13 -15.00
C ALA A 124 0.01 -0.30 -13.71
N ILE A 125 -0.28 0.64 -12.79
CA ILE A 125 -1.05 0.37 -11.56
C ILE A 125 -2.47 -0.07 -11.91
N VAL A 126 -3.16 0.67 -12.78
CA VAL A 126 -4.53 0.35 -13.21
C VAL A 126 -4.58 -1.01 -13.89
N ASN A 127 -3.63 -1.30 -14.78
CA ASN A 127 -3.52 -2.60 -15.44
C ASN A 127 -3.25 -3.72 -14.44
N PHE A 128 -2.33 -3.52 -13.48
CA PHE A 128 -2.04 -4.47 -12.43
C PHE A 128 -3.29 -4.80 -11.62
N LEU A 129 -3.99 -3.78 -11.08
CA LEU A 129 -5.21 -3.99 -10.29
C LEU A 129 -6.35 -4.60 -11.11
N THR A 130 -6.46 -4.26 -12.40
CA THR A 130 -7.41 -4.89 -13.32
C THR A 130 -7.15 -6.39 -13.45
N GLU A 131 -5.90 -6.80 -13.66
CA GLU A 131 -5.53 -8.21 -13.79
C GLU A 131 -5.71 -8.97 -12.44
N ILE A 132 -5.46 -8.32 -11.31
CA ILE A 132 -5.78 -8.83 -9.97
C ILE A 132 -7.30 -9.11 -9.85
N LYS A 133 -8.13 -8.12 -10.15
CA LYS A 133 -9.61 -8.27 -10.08
C LYS A 133 -10.15 -9.32 -11.06
N ARG A 134 -9.44 -9.58 -12.16
CA ARG A 134 -9.75 -10.65 -13.11
C ARG A 134 -9.23 -12.03 -12.67
N ARG A 135 -8.60 -12.14 -11.53
CA ARG A 135 -7.98 -13.36 -11.01
C ARG A 135 -7.01 -14.02 -12.01
N ARG A 136 -6.17 -13.24 -12.65
CA ARG A 136 -5.09 -13.80 -13.46
C ARG A 136 -4.17 -14.67 -12.58
N PRO A 137 -3.74 -15.85 -13.06
CA PRO A 137 -2.98 -16.80 -12.25
C PRO A 137 -1.67 -16.25 -11.69
N LYS A 138 -1.09 -15.27 -12.39
CA LYS A 138 0.22 -14.71 -12.03
C LYS A 138 0.32 -13.29 -12.57
N VAL A 139 0.28 -12.29 -11.69
CA VAL A 139 0.35 -10.87 -12.06
C VAL A 139 1.70 -10.29 -11.63
N PRO A 140 2.55 -9.86 -12.58
CA PRO A 140 3.88 -9.36 -12.29
C PRO A 140 3.85 -7.94 -11.73
N TYR A 141 4.81 -7.63 -10.84
CA TYR A 141 5.12 -6.27 -10.39
C TYR A 141 6.62 -6.13 -10.07
N ARG A 142 7.15 -4.90 -10.12
CA ARG A 142 8.53 -4.60 -9.79
C ARG A 142 8.68 -4.40 -8.28
N LEU A 143 9.83 -4.82 -7.74
CA LEU A 143 10.19 -4.55 -6.36
C LEU A 143 10.92 -3.21 -6.26
N TYR A 144 10.60 -2.44 -5.21
CA TYR A 144 11.30 -1.22 -4.86
C TYR A 144 12.14 -1.43 -3.60
N SER A 145 13.34 -0.89 -3.60
CA SER A 145 14.23 -0.91 -2.44
C SER A 145 14.39 0.49 -1.86
N GLN A 146 13.99 0.65 -0.62
CA GLN A 146 14.17 1.92 0.09
C GLN A 146 15.66 2.24 0.32
N THR A 147 16.50 1.21 0.45
CA THR A 147 17.94 1.38 0.69
C THR A 147 18.64 2.03 -0.49
N ILE A 148 18.35 1.59 -1.72
CA ILE A 148 18.93 2.19 -2.93
C ILE A 148 18.04 3.31 -3.49
N SER A 149 16.87 3.51 -2.89
CA SER A 149 15.84 4.43 -3.38
C SER A 149 15.54 4.26 -4.86
N ASP A 150 15.39 3.01 -5.32
CA ASP A 150 15.07 2.69 -6.71
C ASP A 150 14.41 1.32 -6.83
N LEU A 151 13.92 1.02 -8.03
CA LEU A 151 13.48 -0.31 -8.41
C LEU A 151 14.65 -1.29 -8.35
N VAL A 152 14.41 -2.47 -7.77
CA VAL A 152 15.46 -3.52 -7.72
C VAL A 152 15.71 -4.01 -9.14
N PRO A 153 16.96 -3.93 -9.65
CA PRO A 153 17.29 -4.37 -11.00
C PRO A 153 16.90 -5.83 -11.23
N ASP A 154 16.34 -6.12 -12.40
CA ASP A 154 16.04 -7.47 -12.90
C ASP A 154 15.20 -8.36 -11.96
N LYS A 155 14.57 -7.81 -10.92
CA LYS A 155 13.69 -8.54 -10.01
C LYS A 155 12.23 -8.23 -10.31
N ILE A 156 11.49 -9.28 -10.67
CA ILE A 156 10.05 -9.26 -10.84
C ILE A 156 9.44 -10.19 -9.80
N ALA A 157 8.53 -9.66 -9.02
CA ALA A 157 7.69 -10.44 -8.11
C ALA A 157 6.31 -10.70 -8.75
N TYR A 158 5.55 -11.60 -8.17
CA TYR A 158 4.26 -12.02 -8.72
C TYR A 158 3.23 -12.18 -7.61
N VAL A 159 2.04 -11.67 -7.86
CA VAL A 159 0.85 -11.99 -7.06
C VAL A 159 0.16 -13.20 -7.68
N LYS A 160 -0.22 -14.18 -6.84
CA LYS A 160 -0.78 -15.48 -7.26
C LYS A 160 -2.20 -15.68 -6.71
N GLN A 161 -3.18 -14.97 -7.27
CA GLN A 161 -4.61 -15.15 -6.99
C GLN A 161 -4.99 -15.19 -5.49
N PRO A 162 -4.55 -14.26 -4.65
CA PRO A 162 -4.98 -14.23 -3.25
C PRO A 162 -6.48 -13.94 -3.17
N ASP A 163 -7.11 -14.29 -2.05
CA ASP A 163 -8.47 -13.86 -1.74
C ASP A 163 -8.50 -12.45 -1.16
N ILE A 164 -7.45 -12.07 -0.42
CA ILE A 164 -7.25 -10.73 0.13
C ILE A 164 -5.90 -10.18 -0.37
N LEU A 165 -5.93 -9.05 -1.04
CA LEU A 165 -4.72 -8.32 -1.44
C LEU A 165 -4.60 -7.03 -0.63
N LEU A 166 -3.56 -6.94 0.19
CA LEU A 166 -3.14 -5.68 0.79
C LEU A 166 -2.32 -4.89 -0.24
N VAL A 167 -2.66 -3.62 -0.45
CA VAL A 167 -1.85 -2.68 -1.24
C VAL A 167 -1.44 -1.53 -0.34
N GLU A 168 -0.16 -1.17 -0.31
CA GLU A 168 0.32 -0.07 0.50
C GLU A 168 0.97 1.01 -0.34
N GLY A 169 0.75 2.27 -0.01
CA GLY A 169 1.35 3.39 -0.72
C GLY A 169 0.77 4.75 -0.32
N ILE A 170 1.49 5.81 -0.69
CA ILE A 170 1.10 7.18 -0.32
C ILE A 170 -0.02 7.76 -1.17
N ASN A 171 -0.18 7.31 -2.43
CA ASN A 171 -1.08 7.91 -3.42
C ASN A 171 -2.29 7.02 -3.77
N LEU A 172 -2.67 6.07 -2.90
CA LEU A 172 -3.71 5.08 -3.21
C LEU A 172 -5.12 5.67 -3.33
N LEU A 173 -5.42 6.75 -2.62
CA LEU A 173 -6.73 7.41 -2.66
C LEU A 173 -6.74 8.61 -3.61
N GLN A 174 -5.69 8.77 -4.41
CA GLN A 174 -5.59 9.87 -5.34
C GLN A 174 -6.46 9.66 -6.57
N THR A 175 -7.18 10.71 -6.95
CA THR A 175 -7.88 10.77 -8.22
C THR A 175 -6.93 11.32 -9.28
N TYR A 176 -6.60 10.50 -10.28
CA TYR A 176 -5.72 10.90 -11.38
C TYR A 176 -6.44 10.72 -12.73
N GLY A 177 -6.63 11.84 -13.44
CA GLY A 177 -7.24 11.83 -14.76
C GLY A 177 -8.75 11.61 -14.75
N LYS A 178 -9.32 11.43 -15.97
CA LYS A 178 -10.77 11.34 -16.20
C LYS A 178 -11.31 9.89 -16.30
N GLN A 179 -10.46 8.87 -16.26
CA GLN A 179 -10.88 7.53 -16.68
C GLN A 179 -11.12 6.58 -15.50
N LYS A 180 -10.13 6.12 -14.82
CA LYS A 180 -10.30 5.20 -13.69
C LYS A 180 -9.53 5.73 -12.49
N VAL A 181 -10.17 5.75 -11.34
CA VAL A 181 -9.53 6.06 -10.07
C VAL A 181 -9.14 4.77 -9.36
N LEU A 182 -8.05 4.76 -8.61
CA LEU A 182 -7.61 3.56 -7.91
C LEU A 182 -8.65 3.07 -6.90
N THR A 183 -9.46 4.00 -6.36
CA THR A 183 -10.55 3.69 -5.44
C THR A 183 -11.60 2.74 -6.04
N ASP A 184 -11.75 2.67 -7.38
CA ASP A 184 -12.65 1.72 -8.03
C ASP A 184 -12.23 0.25 -7.83
N PHE A 185 -10.95 0.02 -7.49
CA PHE A 185 -10.39 -1.31 -7.22
C PHE A 185 -10.31 -1.64 -5.74
N ILE A 186 -10.48 -0.65 -4.85
CA ILE A 186 -10.30 -0.78 -3.41
C ILE A 186 -11.64 -1.08 -2.76
N ASP A 187 -11.69 -2.16 -2.00
CA ASP A 187 -12.91 -2.59 -1.28
C ASP A 187 -12.91 -2.08 0.18
N PHE A 188 -11.72 -1.81 0.74
CA PHE A 188 -11.55 -1.28 2.09
C PHE A 188 -10.28 -0.43 2.15
N SER A 189 -10.31 0.71 2.84
CA SER A 189 -9.14 1.57 2.99
C SER A 189 -8.85 1.92 4.44
N ILE A 190 -7.56 1.95 4.77
CA ILE A 190 -7.01 2.39 6.05
C ILE A 190 -6.12 3.59 5.76
N TYR A 191 -6.44 4.72 6.36
CA TYR A 191 -5.60 5.91 6.29
C TYR A 191 -4.88 6.11 7.63
N LEU A 192 -3.54 6.09 7.61
CA LEU A 192 -2.73 6.39 8.78
C LEU A 192 -2.51 7.89 8.85
N ASP A 193 -3.15 8.47 9.85
CA ASP A 193 -3.00 9.88 10.19
C ASP A 193 -2.09 10.03 11.41
N ALA A 194 -1.30 11.08 11.44
CA ALA A 194 -0.46 11.46 12.57
C ALA A 194 -0.20 12.97 12.55
N ASP A 195 0.11 13.55 13.71
CA ASP A 195 0.47 14.95 13.81
C ASP A 195 1.68 15.28 12.92
N GLU A 196 1.64 16.42 12.26
CA GLU A 196 2.65 16.87 11.30
C GLU A 196 4.07 16.90 11.93
N SER A 197 4.19 17.37 13.16
CA SER A 197 5.44 17.39 13.92
C SER A 197 6.03 16.00 14.17
N LEU A 198 5.18 14.99 14.38
CA LEU A 198 5.61 13.61 14.54
C LEU A 198 6.05 13.03 13.20
N LEU A 199 5.31 13.31 12.12
CA LEU A 199 5.67 12.87 10.77
C LEU A 199 7.01 13.44 10.33
N GLU A 200 7.26 14.73 10.61
CA GLU A 200 8.54 15.39 10.34
C GLU A 200 9.69 14.72 11.11
N SER A 201 9.52 14.52 12.42
CA SER A 201 10.52 13.84 13.24
C SER A 201 10.84 12.44 12.73
N TRP A 202 9.82 11.61 12.47
CA TRP A 202 10.01 10.25 11.95
C TRP A 202 10.63 10.22 10.54
N PHE A 203 10.27 11.21 9.71
CA PHE A 203 10.88 11.35 8.39
C PHE A 203 12.38 11.69 8.51
N MET A 204 12.74 12.64 9.39
CA MET A 204 14.14 13.03 9.61
C MET A 204 14.96 11.89 10.20
N ASP A 205 14.44 11.16 11.18
CA ASP A 205 15.10 9.99 11.76
C ASP A 205 15.40 8.93 10.69
N ARG A 206 14.40 8.64 9.87
CA ARG A 206 14.55 7.70 8.76
C ARG A 206 15.56 8.20 7.72
N PHE A 207 15.52 9.48 7.39
CA PHE A 207 16.47 10.10 6.46
C PHE A 207 17.90 9.99 6.97
N HIS A 208 18.15 10.32 8.25
CA HIS A 208 19.46 10.16 8.88
C HIS A 208 19.95 8.71 8.84
N GLN A 209 19.09 7.75 9.14
CA GLN A 209 19.43 6.32 9.02
C GLN A 209 19.85 5.95 7.59
N LEU A 210 19.13 6.44 6.58
CA LEU A 210 19.48 6.20 5.18
C LEU A 210 20.79 6.85 4.78
N LEU A 211 21.13 8.02 5.30
CA LEU A 211 22.45 8.64 5.09
C LEU A 211 23.58 7.79 5.68
N VAL A 212 23.41 7.30 6.92
CA VAL A 212 24.39 6.43 7.57
C VAL A 212 24.62 5.14 6.78
N VAL A 213 23.55 4.46 6.39
CA VAL A 213 23.65 3.19 5.63
C VAL A 213 24.32 3.39 4.27
N ASN A 214 24.14 4.55 3.64
CA ASN A 214 24.64 4.84 2.30
C ASN A 214 25.92 5.72 2.29
N ALA A 215 26.54 5.95 3.45
CA ALA A 215 27.71 6.82 3.60
C ALA A 215 28.90 6.45 2.69
N ASN A 216 29.03 5.16 2.35
CA ASN A 216 30.10 4.61 1.52
C ASN A 216 29.61 4.13 0.14
N SER A 217 28.46 4.58 -0.33
CA SER A 217 27.83 4.13 -1.58
C SER A 217 27.64 5.30 -2.56
N PRO A 218 28.69 5.72 -3.30
CA PRO A 218 28.67 6.92 -4.16
C PRO A 218 27.56 6.92 -5.21
N ASP A 219 27.20 5.77 -5.72
CA ASP A 219 26.15 5.60 -6.74
C ASP A 219 24.73 5.59 -6.15
N ASN A 220 24.59 5.68 -4.82
CA ASN A 220 23.31 5.67 -4.17
C ASN A 220 22.63 7.05 -4.21
N PHE A 221 21.31 7.05 -4.37
CA PHE A 221 20.48 8.25 -4.38
C PHE A 221 20.73 9.17 -3.16
N PHE A 222 20.93 8.59 -1.97
CA PHE A 222 21.13 9.36 -0.73
C PHE A 222 22.55 9.89 -0.55
N TYR A 223 23.54 9.38 -1.29
CA TYR A 223 24.96 9.79 -1.15
C TYR A 223 25.18 11.29 -1.36
N ARG A 224 24.39 11.93 -2.22
CA ARG A 224 24.46 13.38 -2.50
C ARG A 224 24.29 14.25 -1.24
N TRP A 225 23.59 13.75 -0.21
CA TRP A 225 23.38 14.48 1.05
C TRP A 225 24.35 14.06 2.16
N VAL A 226 25.12 12.98 2.02
CA VAL A 226 26.05 12.49 3.04
C VAL A 226 27.13 13.54 3.36
N LYS A 227 27.52 14.36 2.39
CA LYS A 227 28.56 15.40 2.54
C LYS A 227 27.99 16.80 2.78
N MET A 228 26.68 16.96 2.87
CA MET A 228 26.08 18.26 3.18
C MET A 228 26.22 18.53 4.67
N PRO A 229 26.61 19.78 5.06
CA PRO A 229 26.64 20.15 6.47
C PRO A 229 25.22 20.05 7.04
N THR A 230 25.09 19.39 8.17
CA THR A 230 23.89 19.44 9.00
C THR A 230 23.78 20.86 9.55
N THR A 231 22.92 21.69 8.97
CA THR A 231 22.53 22.99 9.51
C THR A 231 21.52 22.80 10.63
#